data_5190154c8d61d9934dd429616542439d
#
_entry.id   5190154c8d61d9934dd429616542439d
#
_cell.length_a   1.000
_cell.length_b   1.000
_cell.length_c   1.000
_cell.angle_alpha   90.00
_cell.angle_beta   90.00
_cell.angle_gamma   90.00
#
_symmetry.space_group_name_H-M   'P 1'
#
loop_
_entity.id
_entity.type
_entity.pdbx_description
1 polymer ?
#
loop_
_entity_poly.entity_id
_entity_poly.type
_entity_poly.pdbx_seq_one_letter_code
_entity_poly.pdbx_strand_id
1 'polypeptide(L)'
;HGNPTSSYLWRNVMPYLEGRGRLVAPDLIGMGDSDRLPDSGPDRYRFVEHREYLDGLLEQLDVRRNVILVIHDWGSALGFDWARRHPEAVKGIVYMEGIVQPIPLEDWPEESRRAFLGMRSEGGEEMVLEKNFFVEKLLPHAVLRKLSDEEMAEYRRPFLEPGESRRPTLTWPREIPIG
;
A
#
# COMPACT_ATOMS: atom_id res chain seq x y z
N HIS A 1 -1.12 5.18 -2.32
CA HIS A 1 -1.76 4.32 -1.31
C HIS A 1 -0.77 3.28 -0.77
N GLY A 2 -1.19 2.49 0.20
CA GLY A 2 -0.43 1.37 0.73
C GLY A 2 -1.32 0.20 1.15
N ASN A 3 -0.89 -0.57 2.13
CA ASN A 3 -1.55 -1.80 2.55
C ASN A 3 -2.65 -1.55 3.58
N PRO A 4 -3.86 -2.09 3.43
CA PRO A 4 -4.41 -2.91 2.35
C PRO A 4 -5.32 -2.09 1.41
N THR A 5 -4.99 -0.84 1.18
CA THR A 5 -5.84 0.14 0.48
C THR A 5 -5.63 0.13 -1.05
N SER A 6 -6.22 1.11 -1.70
CA SER A 6 -6.16 1.34 -3.15
C SER A 6 -6.26 2.83 -3.45
N SER A 7 -6.35 3.20 -4.72
CA SER A 7 -6.66 4.56 -5.16
C SER A 7 -7.93 5.13 -4.50
N TYR A 8 -8.85 4.27 -4.08
CA TYR A 8 -10.07 4.63 -3.34
C TYR A 8 -9.78 5.43 -2.06
N LEU A 9 -8.58 5.30 -1.48
CA LEU A 9 -8.12 6.14 -0.38
C LEU A 9 -8.26 7.64 -0.68
N TRP A 10 -8.02 8.02 -1.93
CA TRP A 10 -7.96 9.42 -2.37
C TRP A 10 -9.30 9.99 -2.83
N ARG A 11 -10.41 9.21 -2.83
CA ARG A 11 -11.74 9.60 -3.34
C ARG A 11 -12.25 10.92 -2.80
N ASN A 12 -11.95 11.24 -1.54
CA ASN A 12 -12.39 12.47 -0.88
C ASN A 12 -11.36 13.62 -0.98
N VAL A 13 -10.21 13.39 -1.60
CA VAL A 13 -9.13 14.39 -1.76
C VAL A 13 -9.06 14.85 -3.21
N MET A 14 -9.08 13.92 -4.16
CA MET A 14 -8.93 14.23 -5.58
C MET A 14 -9.91 15.27 -6.14
N PRO A 15 -11.20 15.28 -5.76
CA PRO A 15 -12.14 16.29 -6.26
C PRO A 15 -11.74 17.74 -5.94
N TYR A 16 -11.07 17.98 -4.83
CA TYR A 16 -10.57 19.32 -4.47
C TYR A 16 -9.34 19.75 -5.27
N LEU A 17 -8.72 18.84 -6.01
CA LEU A 17 -7.55 19.09 -6.84
C LEU A 17 -7.89 19.20 -8.33
N GLU A 18 -9.14 18.99 -8.70
CA GLU A 18 -9.60 19.15 -10.10
C GLU A 18 -9.27 20.54 -10.64
N GLY A 19 -8.80 20.58 -11.89
CA GLY A 19 -8.38 21.83 -12.54
C GLY A 19 -7.01 22.36 -12.11
N ARG A 20 -6.33 21.73 -11.13
CA ARG A 20 -4.98 22.11 -10.69
C ARG A 20 -3.85 21.45 -11.49
N GLY A 21 -4.18 20.42 -12.22
CA GLY A 21 -3.25 19.63 -13.03
C GLY A 21 -3.80 18.26 -13.36
N ARG A 22 -2.96 17.45 -13.98
CA ARG A 22 -3.30 16.03 -14.22
C ARG A 22 -3.18 15.26 -12.89
N LEU A 23 -4.23 14.56 -12.54
CA LEU A 23 -4.28 13.71 -11.34
C LEU A 23 -4.11 12.24 -11.74
N VAL A 24 -3.23 11.54 -11.05
CA VAL A 24 -2.97 10.11 -11.26
C VAL A 24 -2.96 9.43 -9.89
N ALA A 25 -3.83 8.47 -9.69
CA ALA A 25 -3.89 7.66 -8.48
C ALA A 25 -3.86 6.18 -8.89
N PRO A 26 -2.66 5.58 -9.02
CA PRO A 26 -2.54 4.18 -9.42
C PRO A 26 -2.94 3.25 -8.29
N ASP A 27 -3.45 2.08 -8.65
CA ASP A 27 -3.53 0.93 -7.78
C ASP A 27 -2.25 0.09 -7.92
N LEU A 28 -1.65 -0.29 -6.81
CA LEU A 28 -0.48 -1.17 -6.82
C LEU A 28 -0.88 -2.57 -7.30
N ILE A 29 0.06 -3.27 -7.94
CA ILE A 29 -0.21 -4.61 -8.49
C ILE A 29 -0.82 -5.54 -7.42
N GLY A 30 -1.91 -6.24 -7.77
CA GLY A 30 -2.67 -7.11 -6.88
C GLY A 30 -3.58 -6.39 -5.88
N MET A 31 -3.72 -5.06 -5.99
CA MET A 31 -4.55 -4.23 -5.10
C MET A 31 -5.52 -3.38 -5.95
N GLY A 32 -6.65 -2.98 -5.36
CA GLY A 32 -7.66 -2.18 -6.07
C GLY A 32 -8.15 -2.84 -7.35
N ASP A 33 -8.06 -2.12 -8.47
CA ASP A 33 -8.43 -2.57 -9.81
C ASP A 33 -7.24 -3.11 -10.62
N SER A 34 -6.02 -3.10 -10.06
CA SER A 34 -4.85 -3.63 -10.73
C SER A 34 -4.89 -5.16 -10.83
N ASP A 35 -4.35 -5.68 -11.92
CA ASP A 35 -4.21 -7.11 -12.13
C ASP A 35 -3.38 -7.78 -11.03
N ARG A 36 -3.65 -9.07 -10.84
CA ARG A 36 -2.86 -9.94 -9.97
C ARG A 36 -1.72 -10.57 -10.76
N LEU A 37 -0.64 -10.86 -10.06
CA LEU A 37 0.44 -11.63 -10.65
C LEU A 37 -0.02 -13.07 -10.93
N PRO A 38 0.25 -13.61 -12.14
CA PRO A 38 -0.17 -14.96 -12.50
C PRO A 38 0.50 -16.04 -11.61
N ASP A 39 1.74 -15.78 -11.19
CA ASP A 39 2.54 -16.67 -10.36
C ASP A 39 2.67 -16.09 -8.95
N SER A 40 1.60 -16.13 -8.17
CA SER A 40 1.63 -15.68 -6.78
C SER A 40 2.37 -16.69 -5.87
N GLY A 41 2.87 -16.21 -4.74
CA GLY A 41 3.59 -17.04 -3.77
C GLY A 41 4.36 -16.22 -2.74
N PRO A 42 5.09 -16.89 -1.82
CA PRO A 42 5.78 -16.24 -0.70
C PRO A 42 6.79 -15.15 -1.08
N ASP A 43 7.40 -15.26 -2.26
CA ASP A 43 8.45 -14.35 -2.74
C ASP A 43 7.93 -13.30 -3.72
N ARG A 44 6.59 -13.19 -3.88
CA ARG A 44 5.96 -12.26 -4.80
C ARG A 44 5.37 -11.06 -4.06
N TYR A 45 5.02 -10.02 -4.83
CA TYR A 45 4.51 -8.74 -4.33
C TYR A 45 5.49 -8.02 -3.40
N ARG A 46 6.78 -8.21 -3.62
CA ARG A 46 7.82 -7.53 -2.86
C ARG A 46 7.95 -6.07 -3.28
N PHE A 47 8.58 -5.26 -2.44
CA PHE A 47 8.81 -3.85 -2.71
C PHE A 47 9.42 -3.60 -4.09
N VAL A 48 10.45 -4.37 -4.46
CA VAL A 48 11.12 -4.22 -5.75
C VAL A 48 10.19 -4.52 -6.93
N GLU A 49 9.31 -5.50 -6.79
CA GLU A 49 8.34 -5.87 -7.82
C GLU A 49 7.26 -4.79 -7.98
N HIS A 50 6.69 -4.30 -6.88
CA HIS A 50 5.76 -3.16 -6.92
C HIS A 50 6.40 -1.92 -7.55
N ARG A 51 7.67 -1.65 -7.23
CA ARG A 51 8.43 -0.55 -7.82
C ARG A 51 8.54 -0.69 -9.33
N GLU A 52 8.87 -1.87 -9.85
CA GLU A 52 9.02 -2.11 -11.28
C GLU A 52 7.72 -1.89 -12.04
N TYR A 53 6.59 -2.37 -11.52
CA TYR A 53 5.27 -2.14 -12.11
C TYR A 53 4.89 -0.66 -12.06
N LEU A 54 5.13 0.00 -10.94
CA LEU A 54 4.85 1.44 -10.79
C LEU A 54 5.70 2.29 -11.72
N ASP A 55 6.99 2.00 -11.82
CA ASP A 55 7.92 2.69 -12.72
C ASP A 55 7.45 2.57 -14.18
N GLY A 56 7.10 1.35 -14.62
CA GLY A 56 6.59 1.10 -15.97
C GLY A 56 5.28 1.86 -16.24
N LEU A 57 4.38 1.92 -15.28
CA LEU A 57 3.14 2.69 -15.39
C LEU A 57 3.42 4.20 -15.50
N LEU A 58 4.26 4.76 -14.64
CA LEU A 58 4.60 6.18 -14.64
C LEU A 58 5.31 6.59 -15.92
N GLU A 59 6.15 5.71 -16.48
CA GLU A 59 6.79 5.92 -17.78
C GLU A 59 5.77 5.96 -18.91
N GLN A 60 4.86 4.99 -19.00
CA GLN A 60 3.80 4.95 -20.01
C GLN A 60 2.85 6.14 -19.92
N LEU A 61 2.62 6.64 -18.72
CA LEU A 61 1.82 7.83 -18.47
C LEU A 61 2.58 9.15 -18.71
N ASP A 62 3.84 9.11 -19.12
CA ASP A 62 4.71 10.27 -19.30
C ASP A 62 4.79 11.18 -18.05
N VAL A 63 4.92 10.57 -16.86
CA VAL A 63 5.08 11.28 -15.59
C VAL A 63 6.55 11.60 -15.38
N ARG A 64 7.02 12.76 -15.92
CA ARG A 64 8.46 13.06 -16.00
C ARG A 64 8.87 14.43 -15.48
N ARG A 65 7.94 15.33 -15.22
CA ARG A 65 8.25 16.71 -14.82
C ARG A 65 7.13 17.37 -14.02
N ASN A 66 7.51 18.28 -13.14
CA ASN A 66 6.59 19.03 -12.28
C ASN A 66 5.68 18.13 -11.44
N VAL A 67 6.20 16.98 -11.02
CA VAL A 67 5.46 15.97 -10.27
C VAL A 67 5.34 16.39 -8.81
N ILE A 68 4.11 16.42 -8.31
CA ILE A 68 3.83 16.50 -6.88
C ILE A 68 3.39 15.12 -6.43
N LEU A 69 4.19 14.50 -5.57
CA LEU A 69 3.87 13.21 -4.98
C LEU A 69 3.01 13.42 -3.74
N VAL A 70 1.86 12.73 -3.67
CA VAL A 70 1.02 12.64 -2.47
C VAL A 70 0.98 11.18 -2.07
N ILE A 71 1.69 10.84 -1.01
CA ILE A 71 2.08 9.47 -0.70
C ILE A 71 1.73 9.09 0.73
N HIS A 72 1.32 7.83 0.91
CA HIS A 72 0.86 7.29 2.18
C HIS A 72 1.31 5.84 2.35
N ASP A 73 1.69 5.45 3.56
CA ASP A 73 2.08 4.07 3.94
C ASP A 73 3.14 3.52 2.97
N TRP A 74 2.99 2.34 2.39
CA TRP A 74 3.93 1.77 1.41
C TRP A 74 4.07 2.62 0.14
N GLY A 75 3.03 3.36 -0.25
CA GLY A 75 3.15 4.36 -1.30
C GLY A 75 4.16 5.45 -0.96
N SER A 76 4.43 5.71 0.32
CA SER A 76 5.49 6.64 0.72
C SER A 76 6.88 6.05 0.46
N ALA A 77 7.11 4.80 0.80
CA ALA A 77 8.39 4.13 0.50
C ALA A 77 8.67 4.10 -1.01
N LEU A 78 7.66 3.72 -1.81
CA LEU A 78 7.76 3.72 -3.28
C LEU A 78 7.98 5.13 -3.84
N GLY A 79 7.22 6.11 -3.34
CA GLY A 79 7.31 7.50 -3.80
C GLY A 79 8.65 8.16 -3.44
N PHE A 80 9.18 7.93 -2.25
CA PHE A 80 10.50 8.42 -1.87
C PHE A 80 11.62 7.77 -2.69
N ASP A 81 11.53 6.45 -2.95
CA ASP A 81 12.49 5.78 -3.82
C ASP A 81 12.42 6.35 -5.25
N TRP A 82 11.22 6.56 -5.78
CA TRP A 82 11.04 7.16 -7.10
C TRP A 82 11.61 8.59 -7.13
N ALA A 83 11.31 9.42 -6.13
CA ALA A 83 11.80 10.79 -6.04
C ALA A 83 13.34 10.84 -5.97
N ARG A 84 13.96 9.92 -5.23
CA ARG A 84 15.41 9.79 -5.14
C ARG A 84 16.07 9.46 -6.49
N ARG A 85 15.39 8.66 -7.31
CA ARG A 85 15.87 8.27 -8.66
C ARG A 85 15.54 9.32 -9.73
N HIS A 86 14.57 10.20 -9.51
CA HIS A 86 14.09 11.22 -10.45
C HIS A 86 13.98 12.62 -9.81
N PRO A 87 15.05 13.13 -9.17
CA PRO A 87 14.96 14.39 -8.43
C PRO A 87 14.58 15.59 -9.31
N GLU A 88 14.98 15.56 -10.59
CA GLU A 88 14.65 16.59 -11.57
C GLU A 88 13.15 16.64 -11.95
N ALA A 89 12.46 15.55 -11.78
CA ALA A 89 11.02 15.46 -12.07
C ALA A 89 10.14 16.00 -10.94
N VAL A 90 10.65 15.96 -9.69
CA VAL A 90 9.87 16.25 -8.49
C VAL A 90 9.78 17.73 -8.21
N LYS A 91 8.57 18.24 -8.08
CA LYS A 91 8.27 19.61 -7.66
C LYS A 91 7.94 19.71 -6.17
N GLY A 92 7.39 18.67 -5.59
CA GLY A 92 7.03 18.65 -4.18
C GLY A 92 6.57 17.27 -3.72
N ILE A 93 6.61 17.06 -2.42
CA ILE A 93 6.16 15.81 -1.79
C ILE A 93 5.28 16.15 -0.59
N VAL A 94 4.10 15.55 -0.55
CA VAL A 94 3.21 15.50 0.60
C VAL A 94 3.14 14.05 1.06
N TYR A 95 3.45 13.79 2.30
CA TYR A 95 3.45 12.41 2.82
C TYR A 95 2.76 12.32 4.17
N MET A 96 2.22 11.16 4.43
CA MET A 96 1.58 10.80 5.69
C MET A 96 1.77 9.29 5.95
N GLU A 97 1.86 8.90 7.22
CA GLU A 97 2.17 7.52 7.63
C GLU A 97 3.42 6.97 6.88
N GLY A 98 4.49 7.79 6.87
CA GLY A 98 5.64 7.57 6.00
C GLY A 98 6.55 6.44 6.48
N ILE A 99 6.81 5.45 5.63
CA ILE A 99 7.84 4.43 5.84
C ILE A 99 9.15 5.00 5.31
N VAL A 100 9.97 5.57 6.20
CA VAL A 100 11.17 6.34 5.85
C VAL A 100 12.47 5.81 6.48
N GLN A 101 12.33 4.97 7.50
CA GLN A 101 13.47 4.37 8.22
C GLN A 101 13.02 3.09 8.92
N PRO A 102 13.97 2.22 9.29
CA PRO A 102 13.68 1.12 10.20
C PRO A 102 13.18 1.65 11.55
N ILE A 103 12.19 0.98 12.12
CA ILE A 103 11.66 1.31 13.46
C ILE A 103 11.94 0.11 14.36
N PRO A 104 12.68 0.32 15.48
CA PRO A 104 12.90 -0.74 16.46
C PRO A 104 11.58 -1.28 16.99
N LEU A 105 11.48 -2.60 17.16
CA LEU A 105 10.24 -3.24 17.64
C LEU A 105 9.78 -2.74 19.02
N GLU A 106 10.71 -2.33 19.85
CA GLU A 106 10.40 -1.75 21.17
C GLU A 106 9.65 -0.42 21.09
N ASP A 107 9.80 0.33 20.01
CA ASP A 107 9.14 1.61 19.80
C ASP A 107 7.69 1.44 19.26
N TRP A 108 7.31 0.21 18.90
CA TRP A 108 5.97 -0.08 18.40
C TRP A 108 4.97 -0.22 19.55
N PRO A 109 3.73 0.32 19.42
CA PRO A 109 2.65 -0.03 20.33
C PRO A 109 2.50 -1.56 20.45
N GLU A 110 2.25 -2.05 21.65
CA GLU A 110 2.25 -3.51 21.92
C GLU A 110 1.29 -4.28 20.99
N GLU A 111 0.12 -3.73 20.75
CA GLU A 111 -0.90 -4.36 19.88
C GLU A 111 -0.42 -4.46 18.44
N SER A 112 0.11 -3.36 17.88
CA SER A 112 0.68 -3.32 16.53
C SER A 112 1.85 -4.29 16.41
N ARG A 113 2.78 -4.28 17.37
CA ARG A 113 3.92 -5.19 17.42
C ARG A 113 3.47 -6.65 17.41
N ARG A 114 2.48 -7.02 18.23
CA ARG A 114 1.93 -8.38 18.26
C ARG A 114 1.33 -8.80 16.93
N ALA A 115 0.54 -7.92 16.30
CA ALA A 115 -0.08 -8.17 15.01
C ALA A 115 0.98 -8.38 13.91
N PHE A 116 1.98 -7.49 13.82
CA PHE A 116 3.04 -7.59 12.81
C PHE A 116 3.96 -8.80 13.01
N LEU A 117 4.32 -9.13 14.24
CA LEU A 117 5.07 -10.36 14.54
C LEU A 117 4.25 -11.62 14.19
N GLY A 118 2.94 -11.61 14.44
CA GLY A 118 2.04 -12.68 14.04
C GLY A 118 2.04 -12.91 12.52
N MET A 119 1.93 -11.86 11.73
CA MET A 119 1.97 -11.95 10.26
C MET A 119 3.34 -12.42 9.72
N ARG A 120 4.42 -12.17 10.45
CA ARG A 120 5.79 -12.60 10.11
C ARG A 120 6.13 -14.01 10.59
N SER A 121 5.28 -14.63 11.42
CA SER A 121 5.43 -15.99 11.89
C SER A 121 4.93 -17.03 10.88
N GLU A 122 5.14 -18.32 11.19
CA GLU A 122 4.57 -19.44 10.42
C GLU A 122 3.04 -19.38 10.32
N GLY A 123 2.36 -18.87 11.37
CA GLY A 123 0.91 -18.67 11.37
C GLY A 123 0.41 -17.50 10.53
N GLY A 124 1.31 -16.69 9.96
CA GLY A 124 0.95 -15.49 9.19
C GLY A 124 0.13 -15.78 7.94
N GLU A 125 0.37 -16.89 7.27
CA GLU A 125 -0.41 -17.29 6.10
C GLU A 125 -1.88 -17.58 6.47
N GLU A 126 -2.12 -18.41 7.48
CA GLU A 126 -3.47 -18.65 7.97
C GLU A 126 -4.14 -17.34 8.41
N MET A 127 -3.41 -16.49 9.14
CA MET A 127 -3.92 -15.23 9.65
C MET A 127 -4.37 -14.28 8.54
N VAL A 128 -3.59 -14.15 7.48
CA VAL A 128 -3.82 -13.17 6.42
C VAL A 128 -4.51 -13.78 5.21
N LEU A 129 -3.99 -14.90 4.68
CA LEU A 129 -4.53 -15.47 3.45
C LEU A 129 -5.89 -16.13 3.68
N GLU A 130 -6.08 -16.83 4.81
CA GLU A 130 -7.35 -17.50 5.09
C GLU A 130 -8.33 -16.58 5.82
N LYS A 131 -7.89 -15.85 6.86
CA LYS A 131 -8.76 -15.04 7.73
C LYS A 131 -8.88 -13.58 7.32
N ASN A 132 -8.14 -13.14 6.28
CA ASN A 132 -8.13 -11.75 5.78
C ASN A 132 -7.89 -10.71 6.89
N PHE A 133 -7.01 -11.03 7.82
CA PHE A 133 -6.83 -10.27 9.06
C PHE A 133 -6.52 -8.80 8.83
N PHE A 134 -5.71 -8.49 7.80
CA PHE A 134 -5.33 -7.12 7.53
C PHE A 134 -6.53 -6.24 7.17
N VAL A 135 -7.39 -6.73 6.27
CA VAL A 135 -8.59 -6.00 5.82
C VAL A 135 -9.70 -6.01 6.89
N GLU A 136 -9.91 -7.17 7.56
CA GLU A 136 -11.06 -7.33 8.45
C GLU A 136 -10.80 -6.83 9.87
N LYS A 137 -9.54 -6.74 10.29
CA LYS A 137 -9.18 -6.35 11.65
C LYS A 137 -8.31 -5.10 11.70
N LEU A 138 -7.17 -5.06 11.00
CA LEU A 138 -6.26 -3.92 11.12
C LEU A 138 -6.82 -2.66 10.48
N LEU A 139 -7.34 -2.74 9.26
CA LEU A 139 -7.86 -1.56 8.57
C LEU A 139 -8.95 -0.81 9.33
N PRO A 140 -10.01 -1.47 9.87
CA PRO A 140 -11.04 -0.75 10.63
C PRO A 140 -10.51 -0.09 11.92
N HIS A 141 -9.45 -0.64 12.52
CA HIS A 141 -8.83 -0.07 13.72
C HIS A 141 -7.84 1.06 13.42
N ALA A 142 -7.30 1.10 12.20
CA ALA A 142 -6.38 2.16 11.76
C ALA A 142 -7.11 3.45 11.36
N VAL A 143 -8.43 3.45 11.28
CA VAL A 143 -9.24 4.62 10.90
C VAL A 143 -10.01 5.14 12.10
N LEU A 144 -9.86 6.45 12.41
CA LEU A 144 -10.48 7.05 13.61
C LEU A 144 -12.02 6.99 13.59
N ARG A 145 -12.63 7.07 12.41
CA ARG A 145 -14.08 6.92 12.27
C ARG A 145 -14.44 5.49 11.86
N LYS A 146 -15.65 5.09 12.15
CA LYS A 146 -16.17 3.83 11.62
C LYS A 146 -16.31 3.94 10.10
N LEU A 147 -15.74 3.00 9.37
CA LEU A 147 -15.98 2.83 7.94
C LEU A 147 -17.40 2.29 7.71
N SER A 148 -18.08 2.77 6.67
CA SER A 148 -19.38 2.22 6.28
C SER A 148 -19.25 0.82 5.67
N ASP A 149 -20.37 0.12 5.53
CA ASP A 149 -20.36 -1.21 4.92
C ASP A 149 -19.96 -1.15 3.44
N GLU A 150 -20.33 -0.06 2.73
CA GLU A 150 -19.93 0.19 1.35
C GLU A 150 -18.44 0.46 1.24
N GLU A 151 -17.87 1.26 2.13
CA GLU A 151 -16.42 1.53 2.17
C GLU A 151 -15.64 0.25 2.47
N MET A 152 -16.12 -0.56 3.41
CA MET A 152 -15.50 -1.85 3.71
C MET A 152 -15.64 -2.84 2.55
N ALA A 153 -16.78 -2.85 1.85
CA ALA A 153 -16.97 -3.68 0.67
C ALA A 153 -15.95 -3.34 -0.43
N GLU A 154 -15.69 -2.04 -0.64
CA GLU A 154 -14.69 -1.59 -1.62
C GLU A 154 -13.27 -2.03 -1.24
N TYR A 155 -12.87 -1.89 0.01
CA TYR A 155 -11.56 -2.37 0.46
C TYR A 155 -11.43 -3.89 0.46
N ARG A 156 -12.53 -4.64 0.65
CA ARG A 156 -12.55 -6.11 0.57
C ARG A 156 -12.47 -6.64 -0.86
N ARG A 157 -12.98 -5.87 -1.82
CA ARG A 157 -13.19 -6.32 -3.20
C ARG A 157 -12.00 -7.04 -3.82
N PRO A 158 -10.74 -6.56 -3.72
CA PRO A 158 -9.59 -7.26 -4.29
C PRO A 158 -9.24 -8.57 -3.56
N PHE A 159 -9.71 -8.75 -2.32
CA PHE A 159 -9.29 -9.78 -1.37
C PHE A 159 -10.43 -10.71 -0.93
N LEU A 160 -11.51 -10.81 -1.72
CA LEU A 160 -12.67 -11.65 -1.40
C LEU A 160 -12.29 -13.14 -1.38
N GLU A 161 -11.56 -13.59 -2.40
CA GLU A 161 -11.12 -14.96 -2.50
C GLU A 161 -9.99 -15.26 -1.49
N PRO A 162 -10.13 -16.29 -0.64
CA PRO A 162 -9.04 -16.72 0.24
C PRO A 162 -7.79 -17.16 -0.54
N GLY A 163 -6.66 -17.20 0.15
CA GLY A 163 -5.40 -17.65 -0.41
C GLY A 163 -4.65 -16.54 -1.14
N GLU A 164 -4.10 -16.85 -2.30
CA GLU A 164 -3.11 -16.02 -3.00
C GLU A 164 -3.62 -14.66 -3.47
N SER A 165 -4.94 -14.45 -3.58
CA SER A 165 -5.50 -13.13 -3.85
C SER A 165 -5.14 -12.10 -2.75
N ARG A 166 -4.87 -12.58 -1.54
CA ARG A 166 -4.51 -11.79 -0.35
C ARG A 166 -3.00 -11.69 -0.12
N ARG A 167 -2.19 -12.30 -0.99
CA ARG A 167 -0.72 -12.30 -0.85
C ARG A 167 -0.12 -10.90 -0.71
N PRO A 168 -0.52 -9.87 -1.45
CA PRO A 168 0.02 -8.52 -1.26
C PRO A 168 -0.11 -8.02 0.18
N THR A 169 -1.26 -8.30 0.82
CA THR A 169 -1.53 -7.84 2.19
C THR A 169 -0.69 -8.56 3.26
N LEU A 170 -0.09 -9.70 2.91
CA LEU A 170 0.86 -10.43 3.77
C LEU A 170 2.32 -10.08 3.45
N THR A 171 2.66 -9.93 2.18
CA THR A 171 4.05 -9.60 1.81
C THR A 171 4.45 -8.23 2.34
N TRP A 172 3.59 -7.22 2.26
CA TRP A 172 3.88 -5.89 2.75
C TRP A 172 4.31 -5.84 4.23
N PRO A 173 3.59 -6.43 5.20
CA PRO A 173 4.06 -6.44 6.59
C PRO A 173 5.35 -7.24 6.79
N ARG A 174 5.66 -8.20 5.92
CA ARG A 174 6.92 -8.96 5.96
C ARG A 174 8.11 -8.15 5.43
N GLU A 175 7.87 -7.15 4.59
CA GLU A 175 8.89 -6.25 4.03
C GLU A 175 9.15 -5.01 4.93
N ILE A 176 8.34 -4.73 5.95
CA ILE A 176 8.57 -3.58 6.84
C ILE A 176 9.97 -3.67 7.44
N PRO A 177 10.79 -2.61 7.29
CA PRO A 177 12.13 -2.58 7.87
C PRO A 177 12.03 -2.47 9.39
N ILE A 178 12.43 -3.53 10.08
CA ILE A 178 12.55 -3.59 11.54
C ILE A 178 14.03 -3.49 11.87
N GLY A 179 14.38 -2.52 12.72
CA GLY A 179 15.75 -2.32 13.20
C GLY A 179 16.05 -3.11 14.46
#